data_c6e91095fef49ea12dd63d25cdb14e3a
#
_entry.id   c6e91095fef49ea12dd63d25cdb14e3a
#
_cell.length_a   1.000
_cell.length_b   1.000
_cell.length_c   1.000
_cell.angle_alpha   90.00
_cell.angle_beta   90.00
_cell.angle_gamma   90.00
#
_symmetry.space_group_name_H-M   'P 1'
#
loop_
_entity.id
_entity.type
_entity.pdbx_description
1 polymer ?
#
loop_
_entity_poly.entity_id
_entity_poly.type
_entity_poly.pdbx_seq_one_letter_code
_entity_poly.pdbx_strand_id
1 'polypeptide(L)'
;IKKAGVEQLNLLLEWRMMVLREVFSLPESCDTGRLRESCRAYYEKELAAGGHVACFAWVDGLIAGCGGMCLYDEIPSPENPSGKCAYLMNIYTLPELRRHEIGRCIVDWLVARARERGIVKIYLESTRAGRRLYHDVGFRNMSDMLKLPGLLA
;
A
#
# COMPACT_ATOMS: atom_id res chain seq x y z
N ILE A 1 -10.30 10.00 -4.92
CA ILE A 1 -8.92 9.64 -4.56
C ILE A 1 -7.99 10.74 -5.03
N LYS A 2 -7.07 11.15 -4.16
CA LYS A 2 -6.05 12.16 -4.48
C LYS A 2 -4.66 11.59 -4.21
N LYS A 3 -3.75 11.78 -5.15
CA LYS A 3 -2.34 11.43 -4.96
C LYS A 3 -1.73 12.27 -3.83
N ALA A 4 -0.90 11.63 -3.01
CA ALA A 4 -0.12 12.29 -1.97
C ALA A 4 1.37 12.33 -2.38
N GLY A 5 2.01 13.46 -2.17
CA GLY A 5 3.41 13.68 -2.49
C GLY A 5 4.28 13.99 -1.26
N VAL A 6 5.51 14.40 -1.51
CA VAL A 6 6.50 14.74 -0.46
C VAL A 6 6.00 15.85 0.46
N GLU A 7 5.24 16.79 -0.06
CA GLU A 7 4.63 17.89 0.70
C GLU A 7 3.67 17.41 1.79
N GLN A 8 3.18 16.17 1.67
CA GLN A 8 2.27 15.55 2.65
C GLN A 8 2.96 14.48 3.50
N LEU A 9 4.28 14.53 3.59
CA LEU A 9 5.08 13.53 4.30
C LEU A 9 4.61 13.28 5.74
N ASN A 10 4.37 14.34 6.51
CA ASN A 10 3.93 14.19 7.90
C ASN A 10 2.57 13.49 7.98
N LEU A 11 1.65 13.84 7.11
CA LEU A 11 0.32 13.21 7.04
C LEU A 11 0.43 11.73 6.65
N LEU A 12 1.29 11.41 5.67
CA LEU A 12 1.56 10.02 5.29
C LEU A 12 2.13 9.22 6.46
N LEU A 13 3.03 9.80 7.25
CA LEU A 13 3.61 9.15 8.41
C LEU A 13 2.57 8.92 9.51
N GLU A 14 1.73 9.89 9.81
CA GLU A 14 0.66 9.74 10.80
C GLU A 14 -0.27 8.60 10.43
N TRP A 15 -0.73 8.55 9.18
CA TRP A 15 -1.59 7.47 8.69
C TRP A 15 -0.87 6.13 8.68
N ARG A 16 0.39 6.09 8.27
CA ARG A 16 1.18 4.84 8.30
C ARG A 16 1.28 4.28 9.72
N MET A 17 1.59 5.12 10.70
CA MET A 17 1.71 4.68 12.10
C MET A 17 0.36 4.20 12.65
N MET A 18 -0.74 4.89 12.33
CA MET A 18 -2.09 4.46 12.70
C MET A 18 -2.42 3.09 12.12
N VAL A 19 -2.18 2.89 10.84
CA VAL A 19 -2.42 1.61 10.15
C VAL A 19 -1.61 0.48 10.77
N LEU A 20 -0.32 0.72 11.03
CA LEU A 20 0.56 -0.29 11.63
C LEU A 20 0.12 -0.68 13.04
N ARG A 21 -0.29 0.27 13.85
CA ARG A 21 -0.80 -0.01 15.20
C ARG A 21 -2.03 -0.91 15.15
N GLU A 22 -2.95 -0.66 14.25
CA GLU A 22 -4.15 -1.48 14.10
C GLU A 22 -3.84 -2.86 13.51
N VAL A 23 -3.14 -2.92 12.38
CA VAL A 23 -2.88 -4.18 11.66
C VAL A 23 -2.05 -5.15 12.48
N PHE A 24 -1.06 -4.65 13.21
CA PHE A 24 -0.19 -5.47 14.06
C PHE A 24 -0.61 -5.51 15.52
N SER A 25 -1.76 -4.94 15.87
CA SER A 25 -2.28 -4.87 17.24
C SER A 25 -1.24 -4.33 18.24
N LEU A 26 -0.50 -3.29 17.84
CA LEU A 26 0.54 -2.71 18.68
C LEU A 26 -0.10 -1.94 19.86
N PRO A 27 0.30 -2.22 21.12
CA PRO A 27 -0.19 -1.47 22.28
C PRO A 27 0.30 -0.02 22.22
N GLU A 28 -0.43 0.89 22.88
CA GLU A 28 -0.03 2.30 22.98
C GLU A 28 1.35 2.51 23.61
N SER A 29 1.72 1.60 24.53
CA SER A 29 3.02 1.59 25.18
C SER A 29 4.17 1.17 24.29
N CYS A 30 3.90 0.64 23.08
CA CYS A 30 4.94 0.23 22.15
C CYS A 30 5.66 1.46 21.60
N ASP A 31 6.99 1.50 21.78
CA ASP A 31 7.82 2.52 21.16
C ASP A 31 7.98 2.24 19.67
N THR A 32 7.42 3.11 18.86
CA THR A 32 7.48 3.05 17.40
C THR A 32 8.42 4.10 16.78
N GLY A 33 9.26 4.76 17.60
CA GLY A 33 10.12 5.84 17.12
C GLY A 33 11.05 5.44 15.99
N ARG A 34 11.75 4.32 16.14
CA ARG A 34 12.64 3.78 15.07
C ARG A 34 11.88 3.42 13.80
N LEU A 35 10.71 2.80 13.96
CA LEU A 35 9.87 2.42 12.81
C LEU A 35 9.37 3.68 12.08
N ARG A 36 8.96 4.69 12.82
CA ARG A 36 8.54 5.98 12.24
C ARG A 36 9.68 6.63 11.44
N GLU A 37 10.89 6.66 11.96
CA GLU A 37 12.04 7.20 11.26
C GLU A 37 12.39 6.39 10.00
N SER A 38 12.30 5.06 10.05
CA SER A 38 12.48 4.21 8.88
C SER A 38 11.43 4.49 7.80
N CYS A 39 10.17 4.68 8.19
CA CYS A 39 9.10 5.06 7.28
C CYS A 39 9.34 6.45 6.67
N ARG A 40 9.82 7.41 7.48
CA ARG A 40 10.16 8.75 7.00
C ARG A 40 11.24 8.68 5.92
N ALA A 41 12.35 8.01 6.21
CA ALA A 41 13.45 7.84 5.27
C ALA A 41 13.00 7.17 3.96
N TYR A 42 12.16 6.16 4.07
CA TYR A 42 11.57 5.49 2.91
C TYR A 42 10.75 6.46 2.05
N TYR A 43 9.81 7.17 2.64
CA TYR A 43 8.96 8.11 1.90
C TYR A 43 9.75 9.24 1.27
N GLU A 44 10.69 9.84 2.00
CA GLU A 44 11.55 10.90 1.48
C GLU A 44 12.30 10.45 0.23
N LYS A 45 12.89 9.27 0.28
CA LYS A 45 13.64 8.70 -0.83
C LYS A 45 12.74 8.30 -2.00
N GLU A 46 11.74 7.50 -1.73
CA GLU A 46 10.97 6.82 -2.78
C GLU A 46 9.92 7.73 -3.43
N LEU A 47 9.32 8.66 -2.71
CA LEU A 47 8.41 9.64 -3.32
C LEU A 47 9.15 10.58 -4.26
N ALA A 48 10.35 11.01 -3.89
CA ALA A 48 11.18 11.85 -4.72
C ALA A 48 11.70 11.12 -5.96
N ALA A 49 12.08 9.85 -5.80
CA ALA A 49 12.63 9.02 -6.89
C ALA A 49 11.55 8.40 -7.80
N GLY A 50 10.28 8.51 -7.45
CA GLY A 50 9.19 7.85 -8.20
C GLY A 50 9.05 6.35 -7.93
N GLY A 51 9.67 5.84 -6.87
CA GLY A 51 9.60 4.43 -6.46
C GLY A 51 8.41 4.09 -5.56
N HIS A 52 7.60 5.08 -5.21
CA HIS A 52 6.39 4.89 -4.44
C HIS A 52 5.28 5.83 -4.92
N VAL A 53 4.05 5.32 -4.97
CA VAL A 53 2.85 6.12 -5.20
C VAL A 53 1.95 5.97 -3.99
N ALA A 54 1.57 7.09 -3.40
CA ALA A 54 0.68 7.15 -2.24
C ALA A 54 -0.59 7.94 -2.59
N CYS A 55 -1.69 7.61 -1.94
CA CYS A 55 -2.95 8.32 -2.10
C CYS A 55 -3.77 8.36 -0.81
N PHE A 56 -4.67 9.34 -0.75
CA PHE A 56 -5.73 9.42 0.24
C PHE A 56 -7.09 9.41 -0.44
N ALA A 57 -8.05 8.74 0.19
CA ALA A 57 -9.46 8.83 -0.16
C ALA A 57 -10.11 9.92 0.69
N TRP A 58 -10.80 10.85 0.06
CA TRP A 58 -11.49 11.96 0.71
C TRP A 58 -13.00 11.80 0.59
N VAL A 59 -13.71 11.97 1.70
CA VAL A 59 -15.17 11.97 1.76
C VAL A 59 -15.60 13.20 2.55
N ASP A 60 -16.40 14.07 1.95
CA ASP A 60 -16.91 15.31 2.57
C ASP A 60 -15.80 16.16 3.22
N GLY A 61 -14.66 16.28 2.54
CA GLY A 61 -13.52 17.08 3.00
C GLY A 61 -12.65 16.45 4.07
N LEU A 62 -12.95 15.20 4.46
CA LEU A 62 -12.17 14.45 5.45
C LEU A 62 -11.51 13.22 4.81
N ILE A 63 -10.34 12.85 5.32
CA ILE A 63 -9.64 11.64 4.86
C ILE A 63 -10.35 10.42 5.44
N ALA A 64 -10.81 9.54 4.55
CA ALA A 64 -11.51 8.31 4.89
C ALA A 64 -10.63 7.06 4.80
N GLY A 65 -9.54 7.14 4.07
CA GLY A 65 -8.65 6.00 3.86
C GLY A 65 -7.38 6.39 3.12
N CYS A 66 -6.47 5.45 3.02
CA CYS A 66 -5.21 5.61 2.31
C CYS A 66 -4.83 4.36 1.55
N GLY A 67 -3.86 4.49 0.67
CA GLY A 67 -3.26 3.38 -0.04
C GLY A 67 -1.92 3.77 -0.64
N GLY A 68 -1.16 2.77 -1.03
CA GLY A 68 0.13 2.99 -1.67
C GLY A 68 0.57 1.79 -2.47
N MET A 69 1.58 2.00 -3.29
CA MET A 69 2.28 0.93 -4.01
C MET A 69 3.76 1.24 -4.14
N CYS A 70 4.57 0.21 -3.91
CA CYS A 70 6.00 0.23 -4.20
C CYS A 70 6.18 -0.10 -5.68
N LEU A 71 7.02 0.65 -6.37
CA LEU A 71 7.39 0.43 -7.76
C LEU A 71 8.84 0.00 -7.82
N TYR A 72 9.11 -1.12 -8.47
CA TYR A 72 10.47 -1.64 -8.60
C TYR A 72 10.60 -2.49 -9.88
N ASP A 73 11.82 -2.81 -10.22
CA ASP A 73 12.13 -3.65 -11.38
C ASP A 73 12.64 -5.02 -10.95
N GLU A 74 12.28 -6.04 -11.70
CA GLU A 74 12.86 -7.38 -11.63
C GLU A 74 13.49 -7.75 -12.98
N ILE A 75 14.24 -8.84 -13.03
CA ILE A 75 14.76 -9.35 -14.30
C ILE A 75 13.57 -9.67 -15.21
N PRO A 76 13.50 -9.13 -16.44
CA PRO A 76 12.41 -9.39 -17.36
C PRO A 76 12.19 -10.88 -17.65
N SER A 77 10.94 -11.25 -17.83
CA SER A 77 10.53 -12.61 -18.16
C SER A 77 9.41 -12.59 -19.21
N PRO A 78 9.07 -13.74 -19.83
CA PRO A 78 7.93 -13.77 -20.77
C PRO A 78 6.59 -13.32 -20.15
N GLU A 79 6.40 -13.53 -18.86
CA GLU A 79 5.20 -13.08 -18.13
C GLU A 79 5.26 -11.60 -17.72
N ASN A 80 6.45 -11.05 -17.62
CA ASN A 80 6.69 -9.64 -17.30
C ASN A 80 7.83 -9.08 -18.15
N PRO A 81 7.58 -8.82 -19.44
CA PRO A 81 8.65 -8.44 -20.38
C PRO A 81 9.35 -7.12 -20.05
N SER A 82 8.65 -6.18 -19.39
CA SER A 82 9.25 -4.91 -18.97
C SER A 82 10.07 -5.03 -17.69
N GLY A 83 9.88 -6.08 -16.91
CA GLY A 83 10.46 -6.23 -15.57
C GLY A 83 9.83 -5.32 -14.52
N LYS A 84 8.90 -4.45 -14.89
CA LYS A 84 8.29 -3.50 -13.94
C LYS A 84 7.27 -4.19 -13.05
N CYS A 85 7.33 -3.89 -11.75
CA CYS A 85 6.45 -4.45 -10.74
C CYS A 85 5.80 -3.35 -9.90
N ALA A 86 4.57 -3.59 -9.46
CA ALA A 86 3.88 -2.79 -8.46
C ALA A 86 3.40 -3.68 -7.33
N TYR A 87 3.79 -3.35 -6.12
CA TYR A 87 3.36 -4.02 -4.90
C TYR A 87 2.46 -3.08 -4.11
N LEU A 88 1.16 -3.40 -4.06
CA LEU A 88 0.19 -2.60 -3.32
C LEU A 88 0.31 -2.89 -1.83
N MET A 89 0.30 -1.85 -1.03
CA MET A 89 0.37 -1.96 0.41
C MET A 89 -0.24 -0.74 1.11
N ASN A 90 -0.36 -0.81 2.42
CA ASN A 90 -0.88 0.28 3.23
C ASN A 90 -2.31 0.71 2.86
N ILE A 91 -3.11 -0.23 2.35
CA ILE A 91 -4.50 0.02 1.97
C ILE A 91 -5.36 -0.08 3.23
N TYR A 92 -6.01 1.02 3.55
CA TYR A 92 -6.76 1.14 4.80
C TYR A 92 -7.94 2.09 4.64
N THR A 93 -9.05 1.73 5.25
CA THR A 93 -10.24 2.58 5.39
C THR A 93 -10.58 2.68 6.87
N LEU A 94 -10.91 3.88 7.34
CA LEU A 94 -11.36 4.08 8.71
C LEU A 94 -12.47 3.10 9.05
N PRO A 95 -12.46 2.47 10.25
CA PRO A 95 -13.42 1.42 10.60
C PRO A 95 -14.89 1.82 10.41
N GLU A 96 -15.24 3.03 10.78
CA GLU A 96 -16.60 3.57 10.67
C GLU A 96 -17.06 3.83 9.24
N LEU A 97 -16.13 3.86 8.29
CA LEU A 97 -16.41 4.11 6.87
C LEU A 97 -16.21 2.87 6.00
N ARG A 98 -15.97 1.72 6.60
CA ARG A 98 -15.84 0.45 5.87
C ARG A 98 -17.18 0.03 5.28
N ARG A 99 -17.13 -0.82 4.23
CA ARG A 99 -18.28 -1.30 3.45
C ARG A 99 -19.03 -0.20 2.68
N HIS A 100 -18.33 0.90 2.34
CA HIS A 100 -18.81 1.98 1.49
C HIS A 100 -17.97 2.10 0.20
N GLU A 101 -17.42 0.99 -0.27
CA GLU A 101 -16.62 0.90 -1.50
C GLU A 101 -15.32 1.75 -1.52
N ILE A 102 -14.94 2.40 -0.42
CA ILE A 102 -13.75 3.26 -0.35
C ILE A 102 -12.47 2.47 -0.63
N GLY A 103 -12.33 1.31 0.00
CA GLY A 103 -11.18 0.44 -0.24
C GLY A 103 -11.07 0.00 -1.69
N ARG A 104 -12.20 -0.31 -2.32
CA ARG A 104 -12.27 -0.64 -3.74
C ARG A 104 -11.82 0.53 -4.62
N CYS A 105 -12.31 1.73 -4.35
CA CYS A 105 -11.91 2.92 -5.08
C CYS A 105 -10.40 3.18 -4.98
N ILE A 106 -9.80 2.96 -3.78
CA ILE A 106 -8.37 3.09 -3.58
C ILE A 106 -7.61 2.07 -4.44
N VAL A 107 -8.00 0.80 -4.39
CA VAL A 107 -7.35 -0.27 -5.15
C VAL A 107 -7.48 -0.04 -6.65
N ASP A 108 -8.68 0.28 -7.13
CA ASP A 108 -8.92 0.56 -8.55
C ASP A 108 -8.06 1.75 -9.03
N TRP A 109 -7.95 2.79 -8.23
CA TRP A 109 -7.10 3.95 -8.54
C TRP A 109 -5.61 3.56 -8.64
N LEU A 110 -5.09 2.79 -7.68
CA LEU A 110 -3.71 2.32 -7.68
C LEU A 110 -3.42 1.43 -8.89
N VAL A 111 -4.31 0.48 -9.18
CA VAL A 111 -4.18 -0.40 -10.35
C VAL A 111 -4.16 0.41 -11.65
N ALA A 112 -5.04 1.41 -11.77
CA ALA A 112 -5.04 2.31 -12.93
C ALA A 112 -3.71 3.04 -13.08
N ARG A 113 -3.16 3.58 -11.98
CA ARG A 113 -1.84 4.25 -11.99
C ARG A 113 -0.69 3.33 -12.37
N ALA A 114 -0.73 2.07 -11.94
CA ALA A 114 0.26 1.07 -12.33
C ALA A 114 0.17 0.74 -13.84
N ARG A 115 -1.04 0.52 -14.33
CA ARG A 115 -1.28 0.21 -15.76
C ARG A 115 -0.87 1.36 -16.68
N GLU A 116 -1.11 2.61 -16.30
CA GLU A 116 -0.64 3.79 -17.05
C GLU A 116 0.89 3.82 -17.23
N ARG A 117 1.61 3.17 -16.33
CA ARG A 117 3.07 3.01 -16.40
C ARG A 117 3.52 1.75 -17.16
N GLY A 118 2.58 1.05 -17.77
CA GLY A 118 2.86 -0.21 -18.48
C GLY A 118 3.20 -1.38 -17.56
N ILE A 119 2.83 -1.31 -16.28
CA ILE A 119 3.10 -2.38 -15.31
C ILE A 119 2.03 -3.45 -15.45
N VAL A 120 2.46 -4.68 -15.73
CA VAL A 120 1.56 -5.85 -15.82
C VAL A 120 1.61 -6.72 -14.58
N LYS A 121 2.73 -6.72 -13.85
CA LYS A 121 2.86 -7.48 -12.60
C LYS A 121 2.46 -6.59 -11.41
N ILE A 122 1.22 -6.76 -10.96
CA ILE A 122 0.63 -6.03 -9.84
C ILE A 122 0.19 -7.06 -8.80
N TYR A 123 0.72 -6.96 -7.60
CA TYR A 123 0.42 -7.92 -6.54
C TYR A 123 0.37 -7.26 -5.15
N LEU A 124 -0.09 -8.01 -4.16
CA LEU A 124 -0.20 -7.57 -2.78
C LEU A 124 -0.21 -8.76 -1.83
N GLU A 125 0.05 -8.50 -0.56
CA GLU A 125 -0.24 -9.42 0.53
C GLU A 125 -1.55 -8.99 1.19
N SER A 126 -2.51 -9.91 1.33
CA SER A 126 -3.81 -9.63 1.90
C SER A 126 -3.93 -10.16 3.32
N THR A 127 -4.54 -9.38 4.20
CA THR A 127 -5.12 -9.92 5.42
C THR A 127 -6.31 -10.81 5.06
N ARG A 128 -6.69 -11.71 5.97
CA ARG A 128 -7.87 -12.54 5.76
C ARG A 128 -9.14 -11.72 5.52
N ALA A 129 -9.31 -10.62 6.26
CA ALA A 129 -10.46 -9.73 6.13
C ALA A 129 -10.51 -8.99 4.79
N GLY A 130 -9.35 -8.63 4.23
CA GLY A 130 -9.27 -7.88 2.96
C GLY A 130 -9.37 -8.75 1.71
N ARG A 131 -9.25 -10.07 1.82
CA ARG A 131 -9.14 -10.98 0.68
C ARG A 131 -10.33 -10.89 -0.28
N ARG A 132 -11.54 -10.75 0.24
CA ARG A 132 -12.74 -10.62 -0.58
C ARG A 132 -12.69 -9.40 -1.49
N LEU A 133 -12.32 -8.24 -0.95
CA LEU A 133 -12.17 -7.01 -1.72
C LEU A 133 -11.25 -7.21 -2.93
N TYR A 134 -10.08 -7.81 -2.69
CA TYR A 134 -9.10 -7.99 -3.75
C TYR A 134 -9.56 -8.99 -4.81
N HIS A 135 -10.24 -10.07 -4.42
CA HIS A 135 -10.84 -11.00 -5.37
C HIS A 135 -11.95 -10.33 -6.21
N ASP A 136 -12.76 -9.47 -5.60
CA ASP A 136 -13.82 -8.72 -6.31
C ASP A 136 -13.23 -7.71 -7.32
N VAL A 137 -12.03 -7.20 -7.09
CA VAL A 137 -11.28 -6.37 -8.04
C VAL A 137 -10.66 -7.21 -9.17
N GLY A 138 -10.43 -8.49 -8.94
CA GLY A 138 -9.86 -9.41 -9.92
C GLY A 138 -8.50 -10.01 -9.55
N PHE A 139 -7.98 -9.72 -8.36
CA PHE A 139 -6.76 -10.38 -7.88
C PHE A 139 -7.01 -11.87 -7.64
N ARG A 140 -6.00 -12.68 -7.88
CA ARG A 140 -6.04 -14.13 -7.69
C ARG A 140 -4.92 -14.58 -6.75
N ASN A 141 -5.10 -15.72 -6.10
CA ASN A 141 -4.08 -16.27 -5.24
C ASN A 141 -2.83 -16.64 -6.05
N MET A 142 -1.67 -16.35 -5.48
CA MET A 142 -0.39 -16.80 -6.01
C MET A 142 0.01 -18.10 -5.30
N SER A 143 -0.06 -19.22 -6.01
CA SER A 143 0.22 -20.55 -5.43
C SER A 143 1.71 -20.92 -5.43
N ASP A 144 2.51 -20.22 -6.24
CA ASP A 144 3.92 -20.48 -6.48
C ASP A 144 4.88 -19.51 -5.77
N MET A 145 4.35 -18.67 -4.88
CA MET A 145 5.14 -17.79 -4.02
C MET A 145 5.48 -18.47 -2.69
N LEU A 146 6.75 -18.44 -2.33
CA LEU A 146 7.24 -18.95 -1.05
C LEU A 146 7.85 -17.80 -0.24
N LYS A 147 7.69 -17.86 1.06
CA LYS A 147 8.25 -16.87 2.00
C LYS A 147 9.15 -17.58 2.99
N LEU A 148 10.40 -17.14 3.09
CA LEU A 148 11.26 -17.56 4.18
C LEU A 148 10.83 -16.78 5.44
N PRO A 149 10.50 -17.49 6.55
CA PRO A 149 10.18 -16.79 7.81
C PRO A 149 11.33 -15.90 8.25
N GLY A 150 11.02 -14.67 8.67
CA GLY A 150 12.03 -13.77 9.21
C GLY A 150 12.65 -14.32 10.48
N LEU A 151 13.94 -14.09 10.67
CA LEU A 151 14.59 -14.29 11.94
C LEU A 151 14.11 -13.21 12.91
N LEU A 152 13.05 -13.49 13.64
CA LEU A 152 12.65 -12.63 14.74
C LEU A 152 13.54 -13.00 15.94
N ALA A 153 14.37 -12.05 16.31
CA ALA A 153 15.09 -12.17 17.57
C ALA A 153 14.12 -12.06 18.75
#